data_ef5f8f0d149793bc94b623b27f5945c4
#
_entry.id   ef5f8f0d149793bc94b623b27f5945c4
#
_cell.length_a   1.000
_cell.length_b   1.000
_cell.length_c   1.000
_cell.angle_alpha   90.00
_cell.angle_beta   90.00
_cell.angle_gamma   90.00
#
_symmetry.space_group_name_H-M   'P 1'
#
loop_
_entity.id
_entity.type
_entity.pdbx_description
1 polymer ?
#
loop_
_entity_poly.entity_id
_entity_poly.type
_entity_poly.pdbx_seq_one_letter_code
_entity_poly.pdbx_strand_id
1 'polypeptide(L)'
;MHAAAKVLEHDADLGALLDGDGDRVVFLDEHGESIANYYIAALIAEELLSEQPGAAVVYDLISSRALPERIAELGGKPVVSKVGYTFLYDAMIEQGAAFGAETSGHVYFKVTDSYYTESAAYALVVLLKLLAKRREPLSELLAPLRGRYHQSGEINIEIADKEQVLQEIERKYRDAGAKIEKLDGVGVEFPDYWFNVRPSNTEPLIRLRLEAVSREAAEEKTEEVVAFLKRFA
;
A
#
# COMPACT_ATOMS: atom_id res chain seq x y z
N MET A 1 -17.15 9.54 -7.55
CA MET A 1 -17.94 10.77 -7.80
C MET A 1 -19.05 10.99 -6.76
N HIS A 2 -19.93 10.02 -6.47
CA HIS A 2 -21.07 10.29 -5.54
C HIS A 2 -20.62 10.56 -4.08
N ALA A 3 -19.69 9.79 -3.54
CA ALA A 3 -19.20 9.96 -2.17
C ALA A 3 -18.41 11.27 -1.98
N ALA A 4 -17.52 11.61 -2.92
CA ALA A 4 -16.80 12.90 -2.89
C ALA A 4 -17.75 14.10 -2.86
N ALA A 5 -18.82 14.05 -3.68
CA ALA A 5 -19.85 15.10 -3.66
C ALA A 5 -20.56 15.20 -2.30
N LYS A 6 -20.78 14.07 -1.59
CA LYS A 6 -21.39 14.06 -0.26
C LYS A 6 -20.46 14.64 0.81
N VAL A 7 -19.16 14.37 0.75
CA VAL A 7 -18.18 15.00 1.65
C VAL A 7 -18.28 16.53 1.53
N LEU A 8 -18.24 17.06 0.31
CA LEU A 8 -18.30 18.49 0.05
C LEU A 8 -19.68 19.12 0.39
N GLU A 9 -20.77 18.40 0.08
CA GLU A 9 -22.14 18.88 0.35
C GLU A 9 -22.41 19.04 1.87
N HIS A 10 -21.80 18.18 2.68
CA HIS A 10 -22.02 18.16 4.12
C HIS A 10 -20.87 18.78 4.94
N ASP A 11 -19.87 19.37 4.27
CA ASP A 11 -18.67 19.93 4.92
C ASP A 11 -18.06 18.92 5.94
N ALA A 12 -17.93 17.67 5.47
CA ALA A 12 -17.49 16.57 6.33
C ALA A 12 -15.97 16.51 6.43
N ASP A 13 -15.44 16.22 7.62
CA ASP A 13 -13.99 16.11 7.87
C ASP A 13 -13.36 14.90 7.14
N LEU A 14 -14.16 13.90 6.80
CA LEU A 14 -13.74 12.73 6.03
C LEU A 14 -14.95 11.99 5.41
N GLY A 15 -14.67 11.19 4.39
CA GLY A 15 -15.59 10.18 3.86
C GLY A 15 -15.01 8.78 4.06
N ALA A 16 -15.88 7.79 4.30
CA ALA A 16 -15.51 6.39 4.33
C ALA A 16 -16.49 5.57 3.48
N LEU A 17 -15.96 4.83 2.50
CA LEU A 17 -16.74 3.95 1.64
C LEU A 17 -16.36 2.50 1.95
N LEU A 18 -17.32 1.76 2.47
CA LEU A 18 -17.18 0.34 2.68
C LEU A 18 -17.72 -0.40 1.45
N ASP A 19 -17.13 -1.55 1.14
CA ASP A 19 -17.65 -2.43 0.10
C ASP A 19 -18.85 -3.26 0.59
N GLY A 20 -19.29 -4.25 -0.22
CA GLY A 20 -20.57 -4.94 0.00
C GLY A 20 -20.66 -5.80 1.27
N ASP A 21 -19.55 -6.36 1.72
CA ASP A 21 -19.41 -7.16 2.95
C ASP A 21 -18.71 -6.40 4.08
N GLY A 22 -18.20 -5.19 3.79
CA GLY A 22 -17.69 -4.26 4.81
C GLY A 22 -16.30 -4.61 5.33
N ASP A 23 -15.53 -5.41 4.60
CA ASP A 23 -14.16 -5.80 4.95
C ASP A 23 -13.12 -4.81 4.41
N ARG A 24 -13.42 -4.10 3.31
CA ARG A 24 -12.57 -3.05 2.72
C ARG A 24 -13.15 -1.66 2.95
N VAL A 25 -12.25 -0.69 3.07
CA VAL A 25 -12.61 0.72 3.18
C VAL A 25 -11.72 1.59 2.30
N VAL A 26 -12.35 2.53 1.61
CA VAL A 26 -11.69 3.64 0.94
C VAL A 26 -12.05 4.92 1.69
N PHE A 27 -11.04 5.67 2.11
CA PHE A 27 -11.22 6.95 2.76
C PHE A 27 -11.10 8.12 1.77
N LEU A 28 -11.87 9.16 2.03
CA LEU A 28 -11.77 10.45 1.36
C LEU A 28 -11.40 11.51 2.40
N ASP A 29 -10.57 12.49 2.01
CA ASP A 29 -10.31 13.66 2.85
C ASP A 29 -11.46 14.70 2.74
N GLU A 30 -11.34 15.79 3.47
CA GLU A 30 -12.33 16.88 3.50
C GLU A 30 -12.51 17.58 2.15
N HIS A 31 -11.60 17.39 1.21
CA HIS A 31 -11.73 17.87 -0.18
C HIS A 31 -12.41 16.85 -1.10
N GLY A 32 -12.82 15.67 -0.56
CA GLY A 32 -13.40 14.58 -1.34
C GLY A 32 -12.37 13.83 -2.18
N GLU A 33 -11.07 14.02 -1.94
CA GLU A 33 -10.01 13.29 -2.61
C GLU A 33 -9.81 11.90 -2.00
N SER A 34 -9.73 10.87 -2.86
CA SER A 34 -9.49 9.49 -2.42
C SER A 34 -8.06 9.33 -1.91
N ILE A 35 -7.94 8.66 -0.78
CA ILE A 35 -6.67 8.41 -0.09
C ILE A 35 -6.22 6.99 -0.35
N ALA A 36 -4.97 6.81 -0.81
CA ALA A 36 -4.39 5.48 -0.92
C ALA A 36 -4.25 4.82 0.46
N ASN A 37 -4.63 3.53 0.55
CA ASN A 37 -4.75 2.85 1.84
C ASN A 37 -3.43 2.79 2.63
N TYR A 38 -2.28 2.73 1.98
CA TYR A 38 -0.98 2.77 2.67
C TYR A 38 -0.72 4.10 3.42
N TYR A 39 -1.33 5.21 3.02
CA TYR A 39 -1.27 6.46 3.80
C TYR A 39 -2.19 6.40 5.02
N ILE A 40 -3.38 5.84 4.87
CA ILE A 40 -4.27 5.57 6.00
C ILE A 40 -3.61 4.61 6.98
N ALA A 41 -2.97 3.56 6.47
CA ALA A 41 -2.22 2.60 7.29
C ALA A 41 -1.10 3.29 8.10
N ALA A 42 -0.41 4.28 7.54
CA ALA A 42 0.60 5.05 8.25
C ALA A 42 0.01 5.87 9.40
N LEU A 43 -1.18 6.48 9.22
CA LEU A 43 -1.89 7.21 10.28
C LEU A 43 -2.42 6.28 11.38
N ILE A 44 -2.98 5.13 10.99
CA ILE A 44 -3.44 4.11 11.95
C ILE A 44 -2.25 3.57 12.75
N ALA A 45 -1.11 3.29 12.08
CA ALA A 45 0.11 2.85 12.74
C ALA A 45 0.62 3.89 13.76
N GLU A 46 0.50 5.20 13.48
CA GLU A 46 0.86 6.26 14.42
C GLU A 46 0.07 6.14 15.74
N GLU A 47 -1.24 5.97 15.66
CA GLU A 47 -2.07 5.84 16.86
C GLU A 47 -1.77 4.55 17.63
N LEU A 48 -1.66 3.41 16.93
CA LEU A 48 -1.42 2.12 17.57
C LEU A 48 -0.01 2.01 18.18
N LEU A 49 1.01 2.52 17.50
CA LEU A 49 2.39 2.50 18.00
C LEU A 49 2.59 3.46 19.18
N SER A 50 1.75 4.51 19.32
CA SER A 50 1.76 5.34 20.51
C SER A 50 1.33 4.59 21.77
N GLU A 51 0.48 3.57 21.62
CA GLU A 51 0.01 2.70 22.71
C GLU A 51 0.88 1.43 22.87
N GLN A 52 1.50 0.97 21.79
CA GLN A 52 2.31 -0.27 21.72
C GLN A 52 3.66 0.00 21.03
N PRO A 53 4.60 0.72 21.68
CA PRO A 53 5.91 1.00 21.10
C PRO A 53 6.67 -0.28 20.73
N GLY A 54 7.29 -0.30 19.55
CA GLY A 54 8.06 -1.44 19.05
C GLY A 54 7.22 -2.54 18.41
N ALA A 55 5.88 -2.42 18.38
CA ALA A 55 5.03 -3.43 17.77
C ALA A 55 5.30 -3.56 16.26
N ALA A 56 5.11 -4.78 15.73
CA ALA A 56 5.17 -5.04 14.31
C ALA A 56 3.90 -4.54 13.61
N VAL A 57 4.10 -3.99 12.40
CA VAL A 57 3.05 -3.61 11.46
C VAL A 57 3.31 -4.27 10.13
N VAL A 58 2.37 -5.08 9.65
CA VAL A 58 2.49 -5.83 8.39
C VAL A 58 1.86 -5.02 7.26
N TYR A 59 2.48 -5.03 6.09
CA TYR A 59 1.97 -4.35 4.89
C TYR A 59 2.31 -5.15 3.63
N ASP A 60 1.55 -4.98 2.56
CA ASP A 60 1.83 -5.62 1.29
C ASP A 60 3.00 -4.95 0.55
N LEU A 61 3.74 -5.74 -0.22
CA LEU A 61 4.96 -5.31 -0.92
C LEU A 61 4.72 -4.22 -2.00
N ILE A 62 3.46 -3.98 -2.38
CA ILE A 62 3.09 -2.94 -3.36
C ILE A 62 2.69 -1.61 -2.70
N SER A 63 2.73 -1.54 -1.37
CA SER A 63 2.58 -0.28 -0.64
C SER A 63 3.73 0.69 -0.91
N SER A 64 3.48 1.99 -0.76
CA SER A 64 4.52 3.01 -0.86
C SER A 64 5.62 2.82 0.19
N ARG A 65 6.87 3.12 -0.17
CA ARG A 65 8.01 3.23 0.78
C ARG A 65 7.74 4.19 1.94
N ALA A 66 6.86 5.17 1.75
CA ALA A 66 6.45 6.08 2.82
C ALA A 66 5.86 5.35 4.03
N LEU A 67 5.20 4.19 3.83
CA LEU A 67 4.60 3.42 4.93
C LEU A 67 5.66 2.75 5.84
N PRO A 68 6.56 1.89 5.36
CA PRO A 68 7.58 1.28 6.21
C PRO A 68 8.52 2.32 6.83
N GLU A 69 8.86 3.39 6.13
CA GLU A 69 9.64 4.49 6.70
C GLU A 69 8.91 5.14 7.88
N ARG A 70 7.62 5.46 7.71
CA ARG A 70 6.83 6.03 8.78
C ARG A 70 6.69 5.11 9.98
N ILE A 71 6.47 3.81 9.76
CA ILE A 71 6.44 2.80 10.84
C ILE A 71 7.77 2.81 11.63
N ALA A 72 8.91 2.84 10.92
CA ALA A 72 10.23 2.89 11.54
C ALA A 72 10.49 4.20 12.30
N GLU A 73 10.11 5.36 11.73
CA GLU A 73 10.16 6.68 12.39
C GLU A 73 9.38 6.70 13.71
N LEU A 74 8.25 5.98 13.75
CA LEU A 74 7.41 5.83 14.95
C LEU A 74 7.95 4.79 15.94
N GLY A 75 9.10 4.18 15.66
CA GLY A 75 9.72 3.16 16.50
C GLY A 75 9.05 1.79 16.40
N GLY A 76 8.17 1.56 15.41
CA GLY A 76 7.58 0.27 15.11
C GLY A 76 8.49 -0.61 14.24
N LYS A 77 8.11 -1.87 14.06
CA LYS A 77 8.79 -2.84 13.20
C LYS A 77 8.01 -3.04 11.90
N PRO A 78 8.44 -2.46 10.75
CA PRO A 78 7.79 -2.72 9.47
C PRO A 78 8.06 -4.16 9.00
N VAL A 79 7.01 -4.86 8.56
CA VAL A 79 7.07 -6.24 8.06
C VAL A 79 6.37 -6.33 6.72
N VAL A 80 7.12 -6.63 5.66
CA VAL A 80 6.57 -6.78 4.31
C VAL A 80 5.98 -8.18 4.12
N SER A 81 4.82 -8.25 3.46
CA SER A 81 4.13 -9.49 3.05
C SER A 81 3.92 -9.53 1.54
N LYS A 82 3.64 -10.73 1.03
CA LYS A 82 3.05 -10.90 -0.31
C LYS A 82 1.69 -10.22 -0.37
N VAL A 83 1.25 -9.93 -1.59
CA VAL A 83 -0.12 -9.44 -1.81
C VAL A 83 -1.11 -10.59 -1.61
N GLY A 84 -2.11 -10.33 -0.78
CA GLY A 84 -3.21 -11.27 -0.52
C GLY A 84 -3.42 -11.53 0.97
N TYR A 85 -4.68 -11.56 1.31
CA TYR A 85 -5.17 -11.60 2.68
C TYR A 85 -4.54 -12.73 3.52
N THR A 86 -4.44 -13.96 2.97
CA THR A 86 -3.87 -15.11 3.71
C THR A 86 -2.41 -14.90 4.08
N PHE A 87 -1.60 -14.37 3.16
CA PHE A 87 -0.19 -14.13 3.38
C PHE A 87 0.05 -13.04 4.43
N LEU A 88 -0.75 -11.98 4.36
CA LEU A 88 -0.66 -10.88 5.31
C LEU A 88 -1.11 -11.34 6.71
N TYR A 89 -2.21 -12.09 6.79
CA TYR A 89 -2.74 -12.63 8.03
C TYR A 89 -1.74 -13.60 8.69
N ASP A 90 -1.14 -14.51 7.92
CA ASP A 90 -0.12 -15.43 8.41
C ASP A 90 1.10 -14.68 8.94
N ALA A 91 1.58 -13.66 8.21
CA ALA A 91 2.68 -12.81 8.65
C ALA A 91 2.35 -12.05 9.94
N MET A 92 1.10 -11.61 10.12
CA MET A 92 0.66 -10.98 11.36
C MET A 92 0.74 -11.94 12.55
N ILE A 93 0.28 -13.17 12.39
CA ILE A 93 0.34 -14.20 13.44
C ILE A 93 1.81 -14.53 13.78
N GLU A 94 2.63 -14.77 12.76
CA GLU A 94 4.04 -15.12 12.90
C GLU A 94 4.85 -14.05 13.65
N GLN A 95 4.57 -12.77 13.35
CA GLN A 95 5.28 -11.64 13.94
C GLN A 95 4.61 -11.10 15.22
N GLY A 96 3.44 -11.61 15.59
CA GLY A 96 2.64 -11.06 16.69
C GLY A 96 2.23 -9.60 16.44
N ALA A 97 2.05 -9.24 15.16
CA ALA A 97 1.87 -7.85 14.73
C ALA A 97 0.59 -7.23 15.31
N ALA A 98 0.66 -5.96 15.69
CA ALA A 98 -0.49 -5.22 16.20
C ALA A 98 -1.50 -4.86 15.10
N PHE A 99 -1.01 -4.65 13.88
CA PHE A 99 -1.78 -4.13 12.77
C PHE A 99 -1.25 -4.65 11.44
N GLY A 100 -2.14 -4.78 10.46
CA GLY A 100 -1.80 -5.09 9.08
C GLY A 100 -2.68 -4.33 8.11
N ALA A 101 -2.14 -3.99 6.93
CA ALA A 101 -2.89 -3.29 5.89
C ALA A 101 -2.47 -3.72 4.48
N GLU A 102 -3.44 -3.83 3.60
CA GLU A 102 -3.24 -4.04 2.17
C GLU A 102 -3.59 -2.78 1.38
N THR A 103 -2.92 -2.59 0.27
CA THR A 103 -3.22 -1.51 -0.69
C THR A 103 -4.66 -1.59 -1.22
N SER A 104 -5.26 -2.78 -1.21
CA SER A 104 -6.65 -3.07 -1.61
C SER A 104 -7.73 -2.44 -0.72
N GLY A 105 -7.37 -2.01 0.51
CA GLY A 105 -8.31 -1.46 1.49
C GLY A 105 -8.63 -2.40 2.65
N HIS A 106 -8.12 -3.63 2.64
CA HIS A 106 -8.21 -4.53 3.79
C HIS A 106 -7.31 -4.04 4.93
N VAL A 107 -7.83 -4.11 6.14
CA VAL A 107 -7.11 -3.71 7.35
C VAL A 107 -7.37 -4.71 8.49
N TYR A 108 -6.32 -5.08 9.19
CA TYR A 108 -6.31 -6.17 10.16
C TYR A 108 -5.78 -5.69 11.50
N PHE A 109 -6.39 -6.14 12.59
CA PHE A 109 -6.02 -5.75 13.94
C PHE A 109 -5.85 -6.96 14.84
N LYS A 110 -4.83 -6.93 15.68
CA LYS A 110 -4.68 -7.86 16.79
C LYS A 110 -5.62 -7.45 17.93
N VAL A 111 -6.59 -8.28 18.25
CA VAL A 111 -7.55 -8.04 19.34
C VAL A 111 -7.07 -8.67 20.65
N THR A 112 -6.55 -9.91 20.56
CA THR A 112 -5.92 -10.62 21.67
C THR A 112 -4.68 -11.35 21.15
N ASP A 113 -3.94 -12.03 22.01
CA ASP A 113 -2.76 -12.80 21.59
C ASP A 113 -3.07 -13.95 20.62
N SER A 114 -4.33 -14.40 20.59
CA SER A 114 -4.77 -15.49 19.73
C SER A 114 -5.89 -15.11 18.73
N TYR A 115 -6.31 -13.84 18.73
CA TYR A 115 -7.41 -13.40 17.87
C TYR A 115 -7.05 -12.13 17.11
N TYR A 116 -7.10 -12.25 15.80
CA TYR A 116 -6.93 -11.19 14.83
C TYR A 116 -8.24 -11.01 14.06
N THR A 117 -8.58 -9.79 13.71
CA THR A 117 -9.80 -9.50 12.95
C THR A 117 -9.52 -8.53 11.83
N GLU A 118 -10.20 -8.72 10.74
CA GLU A 118 -10.34 -7.73 9.68
C GLU A 118 -11.50 -6.81 10.02
N SER A 119 -11.30 -5.49 9.95
CA SER A 119 -12.38 -4.56 10.30
C SER A 119 -12.17 -3.16 9.73
N ALA A 120 -12.86 -2.86 8.65
CA ALA A 120 -12.97 -1.51 8.09
C ALA A 120 -13.60 -0.52 9.09
N ALA A 121 -14.61 -0.96 9.85
CA ALA A 121 -15.25 -0.14 10.87
C ALA A 121 -14.31 0.24 12.01
N TYR A 122 -13.43 -0.68 12.44
CA TYR A 122 -12.44 -0.36 13.46
C TYR A 122 -11.36 0.59 12.95
N ALA A 123 -10.94 0.45 11.69
CA ALA A 123 -10.03 1.42 11.06
C ALA A 123 -10.63 2.83 11.07
N LEU A 124 -11.91 2.97 10.75
CA LEU A 124 -12.61 4.26 10.83
C LEU A 124 -12.60 4.82 12.26
N VAL A 125 -12.87 4.00 13.27
CA VAL A 125 -12.84 4.46 14.69
C VAL A 125 -11.45 4.91 15.10
N VAL A 126 -10.39 4.19 14.72
CA VAL A 126 -9.00 4.58 15.02
C VAL A 126 -8.65 5.90 14.33
N LEU A 127 -9.03 6.06 13.07
CA LEU A 127 -8.79 7.30 12.33
C LEU A 127 -9.55 8.49 12.94
N LEU A 128 -10.82 8.31 13.30
CA LEU A 128 -11.60 9.35 14.00
C LEU A 128 -10.99 9.75 15.35
N LYS A 129 -10.47 8.78 16.11
CA LYS A 129 -9.73 9.03 17.36
C LYS A 129 -8.50 9.89 17.11
N LEU A 130 -7.73 9.57 16.07
CA LEU A 130 -6.54 10.35 15.69
C LEU A 130 -6.92 11.79 15.30
N LEU A 131 -7.95 11.99 14.45
CA LEU A 131 -8.42 13.30 14.03
C LEU A 131 -8.89 14.14 15.21
N ALA A 132 -9.68 13.55 16.12
CA ALA A 132 -10.15 14.23 17.33
C ALA A 132 -9.01 14.68 18.26
N LYS A 133 -7.91 13.92 18.32
CA LYS A 133 -6.72 14.19 19.11
C LYS A 133 -5.85 15.28 18.46
N ARG A 134 -5.63 15.19 17.15
CA ARG A 134 -4.75 16.08 16.40
C ARG A 134 -5.41 17.43 16.09
N ARG A 135 -6.72 17.43 15.83
CA ARG A 135 -7.51 18.60 15.42
C ARG A 135 -6.97 19.29 14.17
N GLU A 136 -6.41 18.52 13.29
CA GLU A 136 -5.88 18.93 11.99
C GLU A 136 -6.70 18.27 10.89
N PRO A 137 -6.94 18.92 9.74
CA PRO A 137 -7.58 18.30 8.57
C PRO A 137 -6.83 17.04 8.12
N LEU A 138 -7.55 16.06 7.57
CA LEU A 138 -6.96 14.80 7.14
C LEU A 138 -5.93 15.02 6.02
N SER A 139 -6.19 15.95 5.08
CA SER A 139 -5.25 16.31 4.02
C SER A 139 -3.92 16.86 4.56
N GLU A 140 -3.95 17.65 5.64
CA GLU A 140 -2.75 18.19 6.27
C GLU A 140 -1.93 17.10 6.98
N LEU A 141 -2.59 16.18 7.68
CA LEU A 141 -1.93 15.00 8.28
C LEU A 141 -1.23 14.11 7.24
N LEU A 142 -1.80 14.04 6.03
CA LEU A 142 -1.26 13.24 4.93
C LEU A 142 -0.17 13.96 4.12
N ALA A 143 -0.10 15.28 4.15
CA ALA A 143 0.82 16.05 3.31
C ALA A 143 2.30 15.61 3.44
N PRO A 144 2.84 15.32 4.65
CA PRO A 144 4.23 14.86 4.79
C PRO A 144 4.50 13.49 4.18
N LEU A 145 3.47 12.66 3.97
CA LEU A 145 3.56 11.33 3.39
C LEU A 145 3.36 11.38 1.87
N ARG A 146 2.35 12.13 1.40
CA ARG A 146 2.00 12.27 -0.03
C ARG A 146 3.11 12.88 -0.87
N GLY A 147 3.97 13.73 -0.28
CA GLY A 147 5.06 14.40 -0.97
C GLY A 147 6.34 13.59 -1.13
N ARG A 148 6.46 12.41 -0.48
CA ARG A 148 7.73 11.65 -0.47
C ARG A 148 7.98 10.89 -1.75
N TYR A 149 6.94 10.26 -2.30
CA TYR A 149 7.02 9.34 -3.42
C TYR A 149 5.84 9.47 -4.38
N HIS A 150 6.04 9.05 -5.63
CA HIS A 150 5.03 9.08 -6.68
C HIS A 150 4.86 7.68 -7.29
N GLN A 151 3.65 7.14 -7.26
CA GLN A 151 3.32 5.82 -7.78
C GLN A 151 2.64 5.88 -9.15
N SER A 152 2.92 4.88 -10.00
CA SER A 152 2.26 4.69 -11.29
C SER A 152 0.79 4.26 -11.20
N GLY A 153 0.34 3.82 -10.02
CA GLY A 153 -0.83 2.96 -9.92
C GLY A 153 -0.55 1.52 -10.40
N GLU A 154 -1.57 0.66 -10.42
CA GLU A 154 -1.43 -0.70 -10.95
C GLU A 154 -1.68 -0.71 -12.47
N ILE A 155 -0.74 -1.27 -13.23
CA ILE A 155 -0.81 -1.40 -14.68
C ILE A 155 -0.87 -2.87 -15.03
N ASN A 156 -1.94 -3.27 -15.72
CA ASN A 156 -2.17 -4.63 -16.17
C ASN A 156 -1.73 -4.78 -17.63
N ILE A 157 -0.95 -5.82 -17.94
CA ILE A 157 -0.46 -6.11 -19.29
C ILE A 157 -0.75 -7.58 -19.58
N GLU A 158 -1.52 -7.84 -20.64
CA GLU A 158 -1.79 -9.20 -21.10
C GLU A 158 -0.52 -9.84 -21.64
N ILE A 159 -0.13 -10.99 -21.07
CA ILE A 159 1.07 -11.73 -21.45
C ILE A 159 0.82 -13.21 -21.28
N ALA A 160 1.07 -13.98 -22.35
CA ALA A 160 0.84 -15.40 -22.36
C ALA A 160 1.89 -16.18 -21.54
N ASP A 161 3.18 -15.86 -21.73
CA ASP A 161 4.28 -16.51 -21.01
C ASP A 161 4.80 -15.59 -19.88
N LYS A 162 4.09 -15.65 -18.75
CA LYS A 162 4.42 -14.84 -17.56
C LYS A 162 5.78 -15.20 -16.97
N GLU A 163 6.17 -16.48 -17.02
CA GLU A 163 7.42 -16.93 -16.44
C GLU A 163 8.65 -16.44 -17.23
N GLN A 164 8.59 -16.50 -18.55
CA GLN A 164 9.63 -15.95 -19.42
C GLN A 164 9.87 -14.46 -19.14
N VAL A 165 8.78 -13.70 -19.02
CA VAL A 165 8.89 -12.25 -18.77
C VAL A 165 9.53 -11.95 -17.42
N LEU A 166 9.16 -12.68 -16.36
CA LEU A 166 9.77 -12.50 -15.04
C LEU A 166 11.26 -12.82 -15.06
N GLN A 167 11.69 -13.86 -15.79
CA GLN A 167 13.12 -14.19 -15.95
C GLN A 167 13.89 -13.10 -16.72
N GLU A 168 13.29 -12.55 -17.78
CA GLU A 168 13.91 -11.49 -18.59
C GLU A 168 14.03 -10.16 -17.80
N ILE A 169 13.02 -9.80 -16.98
CA ILE A 169 13.11 -8.65 -16.07
C ILE A 169 14.23 -8.86 -15.07
N GLU A 170 14.24 -10.00 -14.40
CA GLU A 170 15.26 -10.31 -13.40
C GLU A 170 16.67 -10.18 -14.02
N ARG A 171 16.88 -10.77 -15.19
CA ARG A 171 18.16 -10.70 -15.89
C ARG A 171 18.55 -9.27 -16.24
N LYS A 172 17.65 -8.54 -16.94
CA LYS A 172 17.91 -7.16 -17.40
C LYS A 172 18.31 -6.25 -16.25
N TYR A 173 17.53 -6.27 -15.17
CA TYR A 173 17.73 -5.30 -14.09
C TYR A 173 18.81 -5.72 -13.09
N ARG A 174 19.09 -7.03 -12.96
CA ARG A 174 20.27 -7.51 -12.24
C ARG A 174 21.56 -7.06 -12.93
N ASP A 175 21.62 -7.19 -14.26
CA ASP A 175 22.77 -6.74 -15.05
C ASP A 175 22.96 -5.21 -14.98
N ALA A 176 21.87 -4.46 -14.76
CA ALA A 176 21.88 -3.03 -14.51
C ALA A 176 22.24 -2.64 -13.06
N GLY A 177 22.50 -3.62 -12.17
CA GLY A 177 22.93 -3.37 -10.79
C GLY A 177 21.80 -3.14 -9.80
N ALA A 178 20.55 -3.48 -10.15
CA ALA A 178 19.42 -3.40 -9.22
C ALA A 178 19.48 -4.48 -8.14
N LYS A 179 18.98 -4.16 -6.96
CA LYS A 179 18.62 -5.19 -5.98
C LYS A 179 17.35 -5.90 -6.44
N ILE A 180 17.38 -7.24 -6.48
CA ILE A 180 16.26 -8.07 -6.92
C ILE A 180 15.65 -8.76 -5.70
N GLU A 181 14.33 -8.63 -5.56
CA GLU A 181 13.52 -9.30 -4.54
C GLU A 181 12.53 -10.26 -5.20
N LYS A 182 12.33 -11.44 -4.59
CA LYS A 182 11.45 -12.51 -5.12
C LYS A 182 10.36 -12.91 -4.12
N LEU A 183 9.88 -11.97 -3.36
CA LEU A 183 8.82 -12.25 -2.38
C LEU A 183 7.50 -12.59 -3.08
N ASP A 184 7.10 -11.79 -4.09
CA ASP A 184 5.92 -12.02 -4.93
C ASP A 184 6.20 -11.48 -6.34
N GLY A 185 6.41 -12.36 -7.31
CA GLY A 185 6.91 -12.01 -8.63
C GLY A 185 8.37 -11.54 -8.58
N VAL A 186 8.70 -10.47 -9.29
CA VAL A 186 10.03 -9.85 -9.33
C VAL A 186 9.94 -8.39 -8.90
N GLY A 187 10.51 -8.10 -7.75
CA GLY A 187 10.77 -6.75 -7.27
C GLY A 187 12.15 -6.29 -7.73
N VAL A 188 12.22 -5.07 -8.24
CA VAL A 188 13.45 -4.41 -8.71
C VAL A 188 13.61 -3.12 -7.93
N GLU A 189 14.74 -2.93 -7.26
CA GLU A 189 14.96 -1.78 -6.38
C GLU A 189 16.24 -1.05 -6.78
N PHE A 190 16.09 0.27 -7.03
CA PHE A 190 17.13 1.26 -7.15
C PHE A 190 16.98 2.33 -6.05
N PRO A 191 17.99 3.16 -5.82
CA PRO A 191 17.90 4.20 -4.79
C PRO A 191 16.77 5.21 -5.01
N ASP A 192 16.46 5.55 -6.25
CA ASP A 192 15.52 6.59 -6.69
C ASP A 192 14.16 6.08 -7.15
N TYR A 193 14.05 4.78 -7.47
CA TYR A 193 12.79 4.14 -7.82
C TYR A 193 12.81 2.64 -7.51
N TRP A 194 11.61 2.06 -7.40
CA TRP A 194 11.43 0.62 -7.37
C TRP A 194 10.19 0.24 -8.20
N PHE A 195 10.14 -1.00 -8.63
CA PHE A 195 8.92 -1.57 -9.18
C PHE A 195 8.80 -3.06 -8.85
N ASN A 196 7.56 -3.54 -8.91
CA ASN A 196 7.24 -4.96 -8.80
C ASN A 196 6.44 -5.39 -10.03
N VAL A 197 6.82 -6.53 -10.60
CA VAL A 197 6.07 -7.22 -11.65
C VAL A 197 5.68 -8.58 -11.13
N ARG A 198 4.38 -8.82 -11.02
CA ARG A 198 3.82 -10.07 -10.51
C ARG A 198 2.79 -10.67 -11.47
N PRO A 199 2.71 -12.02 -11.57
CA PRO A 199 1.69 -12.65 -12.37
C PRO A 199 0.31 -12.53 -11.68
N SER A 200 -0.75 -12.33 -12.46
CA SER A 200 -2.10 -12.56 -11.96
C SER A 200 -2.33 -14.08 -11.80
N ASN A 201 -2.94 -14.48 -10.69
CA ASN A 201 -3.29 -15.87 -10.43
C ASN A 201 -4.54 -16.32 -11.21
N THR A 202 -5.40 -15.38 -11.59
CA THR A 202 -6.72 -15.65 -12.17
C THR A 202 -6.84 -15.26 -13.64
N GLU A 203 -5.91 -14.43 -14.15
CA GLU A 203 -5.99 -13.86 -15.49
C GLU A 203 -4.68 -14.03 -16.25
N PRO A 204 -4.69 -14.07 -17.60
CA PRO A 204 -3.48 -14.18 -18.41
C PRO A 204 -2.76 -12.82 -18.53
N LEU A 205 -2.42 -12.21 -17.41
CA LEU A 205 -1.74 -10.93 -17.36
C LEU A 205 -0.71 -10.87 -16.23
N ILE A 206 0.19 -9.90 -16.35
CA ILE A 206 1.07 -9.46 -15.28
C ILE A 206 0.62 -8.09 -14.78
N ARG A 207 0.94 -7.78 -13.54
CA ARG A 207 0.66 -6.53 -12.86
C ARG A 207 1.96 -5.83 -12.55
N LEU A 208 2.09 -4.60 -13.03
CA LEU A 208 3.20 -3.71 -12.73
C LEU A 208 2.73 -2.65 -11.74
N ARG A 209 3.55 -2.40 -10.73
CA ARG A 209 3.48 -1.20 -9.88
C ARG A 209 4.88 -0.61 -9.76
N LEU A 210 4.98 0.69 -9.94
CA LEU A 210 6.23 1.43 -9.85
C LEU A 210 6.06 2.64 -8.92
N GLU A 211 7.11 2.98 -8.19
CA GLU A 211 7.21 4.17 -7.37
C GLU A 211 8.59 4.81 -7.52
N ALA A 212 8.65 6.14 -7.56
CA ALA A 212 9.88 6.90 -7.64
C ALA A 212 9.84 8.15 -6.73
N VAL A 213 11.02 8.74 -6.52
CA VAL A 213 11.21 9.93 -5.67
C VAL A 213 10.66 11.22 -6.29
N SER A 214 10.35 11.26 -7.58
CA SER A 214 9.69 12.37 -8.24
C SER A 214 8.64 11.88 -9.23
N ARG A 215 7.69 12.77 -9.59
CA ARG A 215 6.65 12.48 -10.56
C ARG A 215 7.25 12.20 -11.94
N GLU A 216 8.21 13.01 -12.36
CA GLU A 216 8.88 12.89 -13.65
C GLU A 216 9.61 11.55 -13.76
N ALA A 217 10.33 11.16 -12.70
CA ALA A 217 11.00 9.86 -12.65
C ALA A 217 10.00 8.70 -12.66
N ALA A 218 8.87 8.82 -11.94
CA ALA A 218 7.82 7.80 -11.95
C ALA A 218 7.21 7.62 -13.35
N GLU A 219 6.91 8.71 -14.04
CA GLU A 219 6.37 8.69 -15.41
C GLU A 219 7.39 8.08 -16.39
N GLU A 220 8.63 8.60 -16.42
CA GLU A 220 9.70 8.11 -17.31
C GLU A 220 9.97 6.61 -17.11
N LYS A 221 10.18 6.19 -15.85
CA LYS A 221 10.51 4.80 -15.56
C LYS A 221 9.33 3.86 -15.79
N THR A 222 8.11 4.33 -15.56
CA THR A 222 6.90 3.55 -15.89
C THR A 222 6.81 3.30 -17.40
N GLU A 223 7.01 4.34 -18.22
CA GLU A 223 7.03 4.20 -19.68
C GLU A 223 8.12 3.22 -20.15
N GLU A 224 9.34 3.33 -19.58
CA GLU A 224 10.45 2.43 -19.90
C GLU A 224 10.09 0.96 -19.62
N VAL A 225 9.58 0.68 -18.41
CA VAL A 225 9.24 -0.68 -17.98
C VAL A 225 8.06 -1.22 -18.78
N VAL A 226 7.01 -0.42 -19.02
CA VAL A 226 5.84 -0.82 -19.83
C VAL A 226 6.26 -1.12 -21.27
N ALA A 227 7.11 -0.29 -21.87
CA ALA A 227 7.64 -0.52 -23.23
C ALA A 227 8.44 -1.83 -23.31
N PHE A 228 9.22 -2.15 -22.27
CA PHE A 228 9.94 -3.42 -22.19
C PHE A 228 8.97 -4.60 -22.10
N LEU A 229 7.97 -4.53 -21.22
CA LEU A 229 6.99 -5.60 -21.01
C LEU A 229 6.12 -5.87 -22.25
N LYS A 230 5.72 -4.82 -22.96
CA LYS A 230 4.92 -4.93 -24.20
C LYS A 230 5.62 -5.67 -25.36
N ARG A 231 6.92 -5.92 -25.25
CA ARG A 231 7.65 -6.74 -26.24
C ARG A 231 7.30 -8.23 -26.14
N PHE A 232 6.64 -8.63 -25.07
CA PHE A 232 6.25 -10.01 -24.77
C PHE A 232 4.70 -10.20 -24.80
N ALA A 233 3.95 -9.13 -25.11
CA ALA A 233 2.49 -9.13 -25.21
C ALA A 233 2.00 -9.73 -26.53
#